data_587507c85ef6ae808262472fe10eb444
#
_entry.id   587507c85ef6ae808262472fe10eb444
#
_cell.length_a   1.000
_cell.length_b   1.000
_cell.length_c   1.000
_cell.angle_alpha   90.00
_cell.angle_beta   90.00
_cell.angle_gamma   90.00
#
_symmetry.space_group_name_H-M   'P 1'
#
loop_
_entity.id
_entity.type
_entity.pdbx_description
1 polymer ?
#
loop_
_entity_poly.entity_id
_entity_poly.type
_entity_poly.pdbx_seq_one_letter_code
_entity_poly.pdbx_strand_id
1 'polypeptide(L)'
;MDSFETDLFVIGGGSGGVRAARIAAGHGARVMIAEEYRMGGTCVIRGCVPKKLFAYASHFSHDIADAAGFGWTVPPATFDWATLIANKDKEIARLEAAYTTNVEKSGVQVIKSRAVFEDPHTLVLDGGRK
;
A
#
# COMPACT_ATOMS: atom_id res chain seq x y z
N MET A 1 -16.24 12.66 31.97
CA MET A 1 -15.30 12.59 30.82
C MET A 1 -15.93 11.66 29.81
N ASP A 2 -16.22 12.17 28.63
CA ASP A 2 -16.74 11.34 27.56
C ASP A 2 -15.67 10.30 27.21
N SER A 3 -16.01 9.01 27.28
CA SER A 3 -15.09 7.94 26.95
C SER A 3 -15.21 7.62 25.46
N PHE A 4 -14.19 7.96 24.69
CA PHE A 4 -14.11 7.57 23.28
C PHE A 4 -13.61 6.12 23.16
N GLU A 5 -14.09 5.40 22.14
CA GLU A 5 -13.65 4.04 21.82
C GLU A 5 -12.17 4.02 21.38
N THR A 6 -11.71 5.08 20.71
CA THR A 6 -10.34 5.25 20.22
C THR A 6 -9.82 6.66 20.49
N ASP A 7 -8.51 6.81 20.62
CA ASP A 7 -7.85 8.11 20.78
C ASP A 7 -7.58 8.77 19.41
N LEU A 8 -7.36 7.94 18.39
CA LEU A 8 -7.18 8.38 17.01
C LEU A 8 -7.85 7.39 16.05
N PHE A 9 -8.75 7.89 15.23
CA PHE A 9 -9.29 7.13 14.09
C PHE A 9 -8.73 7.68 12.79
N VAL A 10 -8.16 6.81 11.95
CA VAL A 10 -7.56 7.16 10.66
C VAL A 10 -8.46 6.68 9.53
N ILE A 11 -8.91 7.59 8.69
CA ILE A 11 -9.68 7.29 7.48
C ILE A 11 -8.72 7.20 6.30
N GLY A 12 -8.55 5.99 5.78
CA GLY A 12 -7.70 5.68 4.64
C GLY A 12 -6.34 5.08 5.00
N GLY A 13 -6.07 3.90 4.43
CA GLY A 13 -4.84 3.11 4.60
C GLY A 13 -3.75 3.42 3.59
N GLY A 14 -3.68 4.65 3.08
CA GLY A 14 -2.58 5.12 2.24
C GLY A 14 -1.33 5.46 3.03
N SER A 15 -0.30 6.00 2.36
CA SER A 15 1.01 6.29 2.96
C SER A 15 0.93 7.19 4.18
N GLY A 16 0.12 8.24 4.13
CA GLY A 16 -0.09 9.17 5.26
C GLY A 16 -0.82 8.51 6.42
N GLY A 17 -1.92 7.82 6.14
CA GLY A 17 -2.74 7.16 7.17
C GLY A 17 -2.00 6.05 7.88
N VAL A 18 -1.32 5.17 7.14
CA VAL A 18 -0.47 4.10 7.71
C VAL A 18 0.61 4.68 8.62
N ARG A 19 1.28 5.75 8.19
CA ARG A 19 2.31 6.38 9.00
C ARG A 19 1.74 7.02 10.26
N ALA A 20 0.66 7.79 10.14
CA ALA A 20 0.00 8.43 11.27
C ALA A 20 -0.47 7.40 12.31
N ALA A 21 -1.17 6.37 11.86
CA ALA A 21 -1.67 5.31 12.73
C ALA A 21 -0.55 4.60 13.51
N ARG A 22 0.50 4.17 12.81
CA ARG A 22 1.61 3.45 13.43
C ARG A 22 2.39 4.30 14.42
N ILE A 23 2.64 5.56 14.10
CA ILE A 23 3.38 6.47 15.00
C ILE A 23 2.54 6.75 16.24
N ALA A 24 1.25 7.07 16.12
CA ALA A 24 0.39 7.32 17.26
C ALA A 24 0.29 6.08 18.17
N ALA A 25 0.09 4.89 17.60
CA ALA A 25 0.09 3.65 18.37
C ALA A 25 1.43 3.39 19.09
N GLY A 26 2.55 3.70 18.44
CA GLY A 26 3.88 3.60 19.06
C GLY A 26 4.09 4.53 20.27
N HIS A 27 3.28 5.59 20.38
CA HIS A 27 3.22 6.47 21.56
C HIS A 27 2.13 6.08 22.55
N GLY A 28 1.50 4.94 22.40
CA GLY A 28 0.52 4.39 23.35
C GLY A 28 -0.93 4.79 23.09
N ALA A 29 -1.24 5.47 21.97
CA ALA A 29 -2.61 5.78 21.60
C ALA A 29 -3.38 4.52 21.18
N ARG A 30 -4.68 4.46 21.52
CA ARG A 30 -5.61 3.47 20.96
C ARG A 30 -5.99 3.94 19.56
N VAL A 31 -5.56 3.21 18.54
CA VAL A 31 -5.70 3.64 17.14
C VAL A 31 -6.49 2.63 16.33
N MET A 32 -7.45 3.13 15.57
CA MET A 32 -8.16 2.39 14.53
C MET A 32 -7.86 3.03 13.16
N ILE A 33 -7.82 2.20 12.12
CA ILE A 33 -7.68 2.64 10.73
C ILE A 33 -8.70 1.93 9.85
N ALA A 34 -9.48 2.68 9.09
CA ALA A 34 -10.40 2.13 8.10
C ALA A 34 -9.85 2.33 6.68
N GLU A 35 -9.89 1.26 5.87
CA GLU A 35 -9.57 1.31 4.44
C GLU A 35 -10.65 0.58 3.65
N GLU A 36 -11.29 1.28 2.72
CA GLU A 36 -12.38 0.73 1.92
C GLU A 36 -11.91 -0.15 0.75
N TYR A 37 -10.72 0.13 0.21
CA TYR A 37 -10.22 -0.54 -1.00
C TYR A 37 -9.06 -1.50 -0.68
N ARG A 38 -7.83 -1.01 -0.67
CA ARG A 38 -6.62 -1.82 -0.45
C ARG A 38 -5.59 -1.05 0.38
N MET A 39 -5.03 -1.74 1.38
CA MET A 39 -4.00 -1.16 2.24
C MET A 39 -2.73 -0.83 1.45
N GLY A 40 -2.19 0.37 1.69
CA GLY A 40 -1.06 0.93 0.94
C GLY A 40 -1.46 2.10 0.03
N GLY A 41 -2.75 2.21 -0.32
CA GLY A 41 -3.31 3.34 -1.08
C GLY A 41 -2.72 3.49 -2.48
N THR A 42 -2.86 4.66 -3.05
CA THR A 42 -2.42 4.94 -4.43
C THR A 42 -0.94 4.62 -4.65
N CYS A 43 -0.06 4.98 -3.74
CA CYS A 43 1.38 4.78 -3.92
C CYS A 43 1.75 3.31 -4.12
N VAL A 44 1.26 2.42 -3.25
CA VAL A 44 1.58 0.99 -3.30
C VAL A 44 0.83 0.30 -4.43
N ILE A 45 -0.48 0.58 -4.58
CA ILE A 45 -1.35 -0.23 -5.42
C ILE A 45 -1.29 0.17 -6.90
N ARG A 46 -1.20 1.45 -7.21
CA ARG A 46 -1.31 1.97 -8.59
C ARG A 46 -0.46 3.20 -8.88
N GLY A 47 0.52 3.50 -8.06
CA GLY A 47 1.36 4.71 -8.18
C GLY A 47 2.84 4.41 -8.11
N CYS A 48 3.48 4.79 -7.02
CA CYS A 48 4.94 4.81 -6.85
C CYS A 48 5.58 3.44 -7.11
N VAL A 49 4.99 2.38 -6.58
CA VAL A 49 5.57 1.03 -6.68
C VAL A 49 5.42 0.44 -8.08
N PRO A 50 4.21 0.31 -8.65
CA PRO A 50 4.09 -0.22 -10.01
C PRO A 50 4.82 0.62 -11.04
N LYS A 51 4.84 1.96 -10.91
CA LYS A 51 5.61 2.85 -11.78
C LYS A 51 7.09 2.49 -11.75
N LYS A 52 7.65 2.26 -10.57
CA LYS A 52 9.07 1.92 -10.42
C LYS A 52 9.40 0.56 -11.04
N LEU A 53 8.53 -0.43 -10.88
CA LEU A 53 8.68 -1.74 -11.52
C LEU A 53 8.69 -1.63 -13.06
N PHE A 54 7.78 -0.83 -13.61
CA PHE A 54 7.77 -0.57 -15.05
C PHE A 54 9.02 0.18 -15.54
N ALA A 55 9.47 1.18 -14.78
CA ALA A 55 10.71 1.88 -15.10
C ALA A 55 11.92 0.93 -15.11
N TYR A 56 12.03 0.04 -14.13
CA TYR A 56 13.09 -0.96 -14.12
C TYR A 56 13.01 -1.95 -15.29
N ALA A 57 11.79 -2.41 -15.60
CA ALA A 57 11.59 -3.31 -16.74
C ALA A 57 12.01 -2.66 -18.07
N SER A 58 11.78 -1.35 -18.24
CA SER A 58 12.16 -0.63 -19.46
C SER A 58 13.67 -0.51 -19.66
N HIS A 59 14.46 -0.50 -18.57
CA HIS A 59 15.91 -0.37 -18.67
C HIS A 59 16.57 -1.59 -19.33
N PHE A 60 16.01 -2.78 -19.14
CA PHE A 60 16.58 -4.01 -19.75
C PHE A 60 16.69 -3.94 -21.28
N SER A 61 15.79 -3.22 -21.95
CA SER A 61 15.88 -3.05 -23.40
C SER A 61 17.12 -2.25 -23.82
N HIS A 62 17.48 -1.23 -23.05
CA HIS A 62 18.70 -0.45 -23.25
C HIS A 62 19.94 -1.23 -22.88
N ASP A 63 19.94 -1.91 -21.73
CA ASP A 63 21.06 -2.70 -21.25
C ASP A 63 21.42 -3.82 -22.25
N ILE A 64 20.41 -4.48 -22.84
CA ILE A 64 20.59 -5.51 -23.86
C ILE A 64 21.18 -4.90 -25.14
N ALA A 65 20.71 -3.72 -25.57
CA ALA A 65 21.23 -3.05 -26.75
C ALA A 65 22.70 -2.60 -26.58
N ASP A 66 23.04 -2.12 -25.39
CA ASP A 66 24.39 -1.61 -25.08
C ASP A 66 25.40 -2.71 -24.77
N ALA A 67 24.94 -3.90 -24.42
CA ALA A 67 25.78 -5.02 -23.97
C ALA A 67 26.90 -5.36 -24.93
N ALA A 68 26.68 -5.26 -26.24
CA ALA A 68 27.70 -5.56 -27.27
C ALA A 68 28.91 -4.62 -27.16
N GLY A 69 28.73 -3.35 -26.79
CA GLY A 69 29.81 -2.39 -26.57
C GLY A 69 30.73 -2.75 -25.42
N PHE A 70 30.29 -3.62 -24.51
CA PHE A 70 31.05 -4.14 -23.37
C PHE A 70 31.50 -5.59 -23.53
N GLY A 71 31.47 -6.11 -24.77
CA GLY A 71 31.98 -7.45 -25.09
C GLY A 71 30.98 -8.60 -24.80
N TRP A 72 29.71 -8.30 -24.50
CA TRP A 72 28.71 -9.34 -24.31
C TRP A 72 28.02 -9.71 -25.64
N THR A 73 27.86 -11.00 -25.89
CA THR A 73 27.02 -11.50 -26.98
C THR A 73 25.70 -11.92 -26.41
N VAL A 74 24.65 -11.13 -26.64
CA VAL A 74 23.28 -11.39 -26.16
C VAL A 74 22.45 -11.90 -27.34
N PRO A 75 21.80 -13.09 -27.22
CA PRO A 75 20.85 -13.56 -28.23
C PRO A 75 19.67 -12.58 -28.39
N PRO A 76 18.96 -12.62 -29.52
CA PRO A 76 17.73 -11.80 -29.67
C PRO A 76 16.80 -12.00 -28.48
N ALA A 77 16.49 -10.89 -27.79
CA ALA A 77 15.61 -10.92 -26.64
C ALA A 77 14.15 -10.83 -27.07
N THR A 78 13.28 -11.53 -26.35
CA THR A 78 11.83 -11.42 -26.48
C THR A 78 11.27 -10.82 -25.18
N PHE A 79 10.19 -10.07 -25.30
CA PHE A 79 9.51 -9.45 -24.17
C PHE A 79 8.06 -9.93 -24.10
N ASP A 80 7.64 -10.37 -22.91
CA ASP A 80 6.26 -10.77 -22.64
C ASP A 80 5.60 -9.81 -21.62
N TRP A 81 4.70 -8.99 -22.13
CA TRP A 81 3.93 -8.03 -21.31
C TRP A 81 3.07 -8.72 -20.25
N ALA A 82 2.45 -9.85 -20.57
CA ALA A 82 1.59 -10.58 -19.65
C ALA A 82 2.36 -11.08 -18.42
N THR A 83 3.57 -11.59 -18.63
CA THR A 83 4.48 -12.00 -17.54
C THR A 83 4.86 -10.82 -16.66
N LEU A 84 5.21 -9.65 -17.23
CA LEU A 84 5.52 -8.45 -16.46
C LEU A 84 4.35 -8.04 -15.58
N ILE A 85 3.14 -8.00 -16.14
CA ILE A 85 1.93 -7.61 -15.40
C ILE A 85 1.65 -8.60 -14.26
N ALA A 86 1.69 -9.90 -14.53
CA ALA A 86 1.46 -10.92 -13.50
C ALA A 86 2.46 -10.83 -12.33
N ASN A 87 3.73 -10.64 -12.63
CA ASN A 87 4.77 -10.50 -11.62
C ASN A 87 4.62 -9.18 -10.83
N LYS A 88 4.30 -8.10 -11.49
CA LYS A 88 3.98 -6.82 -10.84
C LYS A 88 2.78 -6.98 -9.89
N ASP A 89 1.69 -7.61 -10.32
CA ASP A 89 0.50 -7.82 -9.50
C ASP A 89 0.80 -8.68 -8.27
N LYS A 90 1.60 -9.72 -8.42
CA LYS A 90 2.07 -10.56 -7.31
C LYS A 90 2.87 -9.75 -6.28
N GLU A 91 3.77 -8.87 -6.72
CA GLU A 91 4.55 -8.03 -5.82
C GLU A 91 3.67 -7.00 -5.10
N ILE A 92 2.71 -6.38 -5.80
CA ILE A 92 1.77 -5.46 -5.18
C ILE A 92 0.93 -6.16 -4.09
N ALA A 93 0.43 -7.37 -4.36
CA ALA A 93 -0.31 -8.14 -3.37
C ALA A 93 0.55 -8.50 -2.14
N ARG A 94 1.82 -8.86 -2.36
CA ARG A 94 2.77 -9.11 -1.26
C ARG A 94 2.98 -7.86 -0.40
N LEU A 95 3.14 -6.70 -1.02
CA LEU A 95 3.33 -5.44 -0.31
C LEU A 95 2.08 -5.02 0.47
N GLU A 96 0.90 -5.16 -0.11
CA GLU A 96 -0.37 -4.90 0.58
C GLU A 96 -0.50 -5.73 1.87
N ALA A 97 -0.22 -7.03 1.79
CA ALA A 97 -0.23 -7.91 2.94
C ALA A 97 0.82 -7.48 4.01
N ALA A 98 2.01 -7.10 3.57
CA ALA A 98 3.07 -6.60 4.46
C ALA A 98 2.67 -5.28 5.15
N TYR A 99 2.01 -4.37 4.43
CA TYR A 99 1.50 -3.12 5.02
C TYR A 99 0.45 -3.40 6.09
N THR A 100 -0.54 -4.26 5.81
CA THR A 100 -1.57 -4.66 6.77
C THR A 100 -0.92 -5.27 8.02
N THR A 101 -0.06 -6.26 7.85
CA THR A 101 0.65 -6.93 8.95
C THR A 101 1.47 -5.94 9.80
N ASN A 102 2.15 -4.99 9.17
CA ASN A 102 2.96 -4.00 9.89
C ASN A 102 2.11 -3.00 10.69
N VAL A 103 0.94 -2.64 10.17
CA VAL A 103 -0.03 -1.79 10.87
C VAL A 103 -0.57 -2.53 12.10
N GLU A 104 -1.03 -3.77 11.93
CA GLU A 104 -1.56 -4.61 13.01
C GLU A 104 -0.51 -4.88 14.09
N LYS A 105 0.73 -5.22 13.72
CA LYS A 105 1.85 -5.40 14.66
C LYS A 105 2.19 -4.16 15.48
N SER A 106 1.81 -2.98 15.02
CA SER A 106 1.97 -1.73 15.77
C SER A 106 0.86 -1.52 16.82
N GLY A 107 -0.10 -2.45 16.95
CA GLY A 107 -1.23 -2.34 17.86
C GLY A 107 -2.42 -1.56 17.30
N VAL A 108 -2.42 -1.26 16.01
CA VAL A 108 -3.53 -0.57 15.33
C VAL A 108 -4.57 -1.59 14.90
N GLN A 109 -5.84 -1.31 15.20
CA GLN A 109 -6.97 -2.10 14.70
C GLN A 109 -7.28 -1.70 13.25
N VAL A 110 -7.15 -2.64 12.32
CA VAL A 110 -7.46 -2.45 10.90
C VAL A 110 -8.90 -2.85 10.62
N ILE A 111 -9.65 -1.96 9.97
CA ILE A 111 -11.06 -2.17 9.61
C ILE A 111 -11.20 -2.06 8.10
N LYS A 112 -11.67 -3.11 7.46
CA LYS A 112 -11.98 -3.11 6.03
C LYS A 112 -13.37 -2.53 5.82
N SER A 113 -13.43 -1.20 5.68
CA SER A 113 -14.69 -0.46 5.53
C SER A 113 -14.45 0.94 5.01
N ARG A 114 -15.48 1.51 4.38
CA ARG A 114 -15.59 2.95 4.23
C ARG A 114 -15.99 3.56 5.57
N ALA A 115 -15.35 4.66 5.96
CA ALA A 115 -15.70 5.45 7.14
C ALA A 115 -16.13 6.86 6.73
N VAL A 116 -17.22 7.34 7.29
CA VAL A 116 -17.74 8.69 7.07
C VAL A 116 -18.11 9.35 8.40
N PHE A 117 -17.96 10.66 8.49
CA PHE A 117 -18.39 11.41 9.66
C PHE A 117 -19.92 11.48 9.73
N GLU A 118 -20.47 11.15 10.88
CA GLU A 118 -21.86 11.45 11.25
C GLU A 118 -21.94 12.81 11.98
N ASP A 119 -20.97 13.04 12.87
CA ASP A 119 -20.78 14.29 13.61
C ASP A 119 -19.28 14.47 13.93
N PRO A 120 -18.87 15.56 14.63
CA PRO A 120 -17.45 15.80 14.94
C PRO A 120 -16.75 14.70 15.75
N HIS A 121 -17.50 13.82 16.40
CA HIS A 121 -16.99 12.81 17.32
C HIS A 121 -17.40 11.38 16.96
N THR A 122 -18.24 11.22 15.93
CA THR A 122 -18.81 9.92 15.54
C THR A 122 -18.51 9.61 14.08
N LEU A 123 -18.02 8.41 13.82
CA LEU A 123 -17.83 7.85 12.49
C LEU A 123 -18.79 6.69 12.29
N VAL A 124 -19.32 6.59 11.08
CA VAL A 124 -20.14 5.45 10.64
C VAL A 124 -19.34 4.63 9.62
N LEU A 125 -19.30 3.35 9.85
CA LEU A 125 -18.70 2.34 8.97
C LEU A 125 -19.79 1.68 8.12
N ASP A 126 -19.39 0.98 7.05
CA ASP A 126 -20.32 0.17 6.27
C ASP A 126 -21.10 -0.80 7.19
N GLY A 127 -22.41 -0.94 6.94
CA GLY A 127 -23.28 -1.74 7.78
C GLY A 127 -23.81 -1.02 9.03
N GLY A 128 -23.54 0.28 9.16
CA GLY A 128 -24.11 1.12 10.23
C GLY A 128 -23.45 0.98 11.61
N ARG A 129 -22.29 0.36 11.70
CA ARG A 129 -21.48 0.35 12.93
C ARG A 129 -20.95 1.77 13.19
N LYS A 130 -21.13 2.22 14.41
CA LYS A 130 -20.63 3.51 14.90
C LYS A 130 -19.49 3.29 15.87
#